data_3ab599da142f2f9f1384ae2f65becea4
#
_entry.id   3ab599da142f2f9f1384ae2f65becea4
#
_cell.length_a   1.000
_cell.length_b   1.000
_cell.length_c   1.000
_cell.angle_alpha   90.00
_cell.angle_beta   90.00
_cell.angle_gamma   90.00
#
_symmetry.space_group_name_H-M   'P 1'
#
loop_
_entity.id
_entity.type
_entity.pdbx_description
1 polymer ?
#
loop_
_entity_poly.entity_id
_entity_poly.type
_entity_poly.pdbx_seq_one_letter_code
_entity_poly.pdbx_strand_id
1 'polypeptide(L)'
;RGEYVMHQWLWDLFPGGKERQFLYRREELQGAFRFFVLSQERPAESETFTIECRSFAPELRTGQSLCFNLRANPTICKAGKRHDLLMEAKRQVRGQAEGRDVWLHQQQAALDWLAAQGERSGFTLLDTSVDAYRQQQLRRENSRQLIQFS
;
A
#
# COMPACT_ATOMS: atom_id res chain seq x y z
N ARG A 1 7.56 1.09 17.03
CA ARG A 1 8.54 -0.05 17.10
C ARG A 1 8.01 -1.31 16.41
N GLY A 2 6.73 -1.64 16.49
CA GLY A 2 6.18 -2.91 15.98
C GLY A 2 6.22 -3.09 14.45
N GLU A 3 5.98 -2.06 13.65
CA GLU A 3 5.90 -2.21 12.18
C GLU A 3 7.26 -2.47 11.51
N TYR A 4 8.32 -1.86 12.00
CA TYR A 4 9.67 -2.12 11.49
C TYR A 4 10.13 -3.55 11.78
N VAL A 5 9.86 -4.04 12.98
CA VAL A 5 10.19 -5.42 13.38
C VAL A 5 9.40 -6.44 12.55
N MET A 6 8.11 -6.21 12.33
CA MET A 6 7.27 -7.07 11.49
C MET A 6 7.75 -7.09 10.03
N HIS A 7 8.21 -5.96 9.52
CA HIS A 7 8.80 -5.87 8.20
C HIS A 7 10.08 -6.70 8.10
N GLN A 8 10.95 -6.67 9.12
CA GLN A 8 12.15 -7.51 9.17
C GLN A 8 11.79 -8.99 9.21
N TRP A 9 10.84 -9.42 10.03
CA TRP A 9 10.40 -10.81 10.09
C TRP A 9 9.90 -11.34 8.73
N LEU A 10 9.23 -10.49 7.93
CA LEU A 10 8.82 -10.88 6.59
C LEU A 10 10.01 -11.01 5.63
N TRP A 11 11.06 -10.20 5.80
CA TRP A 11 12.29 -10.34 5.02
C TRP A 11 13.03 -11.63 5.34
N ASP A 12 13.04 -12.04 6.61
CA ASP A 12 13.70 -13.28 7.06
C ASP A 12 13.06 -14.53 6.44
N LEU A 13 11.80 -14.44 6.00
CA LEU A 13 11.13 -15.52 5.25
C LEU A 13 11.68 -15.72 3.82
N PHE A 14 12.38 -14.72 3.27
CA PHE A 14 12.88 -14.74 1.89
C PHE A 14 14.38 -14.40 1.86
N PRO A 15 15.25 -15.30 2.41
CA PRO A 15 16.68 -15.07 2.52
C PRO A 15 17.35 -15.30 1.17
N GLY A 16 17.62 -14.31 0.38
CA GLY A 16 18.33 -14.50 -0.89
C GLY A 16 18.34 -13.29 -1.80
N GLY A 17 17.50 -12.32 -1.57
CA GLY A 17 17.38 -11.15 -2.42
C GLY A 17 17.93 -9.87 -1.79
N LYS A 18 18.74 -9.13 -2.53
CA LYS A 18 19.06 -7.73 -2.20
C LYS A 18 17.85 -6.80 -2.42
N GLU A 19 16.89 -7.26 -3.22
CA GLU A 19 15.67 -6.54 -3.56
C GLU A 19 14.44 -7.29 -3.05
N ARG A 20 13.41 -6.54 -2.71
CA ARG A 20 12.15 -7.11 -2.23
C ARG A 20 11.43 -7.83 -3.38
N GLN A 21 11.33 -9.14 -3.30
CA GLN A 21 10.67 -9.99 -4.29
C GLN A 21 9.27 -10.45 -3.86
N PHE A 22 8.67 -9.77 -2.91
CA PHE A 22 7.33 -10.10 -2.41
C PHE A 22 6.50 -8.85 -2.16
N LEU A 23 5.20 -9.00 -2.31
CA LEU A 23 4.19 -8.03 -1.88
C LEU A 23 3.48 -8.61 -0.66
N TYR A 24 3.05 -7.75 0.25
CA TYR A 24 2.26 -8.22 1.38
C TYR A 24 1.16 -7.26 1.77
N ARG A 25 0.11 -7.83 2.37
CA ARG A 25 -0.97 -7.11 3.06
C ARG A 25 -1.07 -7.65 4.48
N ARG A 26 -1.16 -6.77 5.45
CA ARG A 26 -1.37 -7.12 6.85
C ARG A 26 -2.85 -6.93 7.21
N GLU A 27 -3.39 -7.90 7.94
CA GLU A 27 -4.66 -7.80 8.66
C GLU A 27 -4.40 -7.93 10.15
N GLU A 28 -5.08 -7.10 10.93
CA GLU A 28 -5.03 -7.15 12.37
C GLU A 28 -6.21 -7.99 12.86
N LEU A 29 -5.91 -9.03 13.61
CA LEU A 29 -6.88 -9.91 14.25
C LEU A 29 -6.86 -9.65 15.76
N GLN A 30 -7.83 -10.20 16.49
CA GLN A 30 -7.84 -10.10 17.96
C GLN A 30 -6.59 -10.80 18.54
N GLY A 31 -5.60 -10.00 18.95
CA GLY A 31 -4.36 -10.48 19.56
C GLY A 31 -3.33 -11.09 18.63
N ALA A 32 -3.53 -11.03 17.30
CA ALA A 32 -2.61 -11.59 16.32
C ALA A 32 -2.59 -10.78 15.01
N PHE A 33 -1.63 -11.08 14.14
CA PHE A 33 -1.57 -10.52 12.79
C PHE A 33 -1.61 -11.64 11.75
N ARG A 34 -2.30 -11.37 10.65
CA ARG A 34 -2.28 -12.21 9.46
C ARG A 34 -1.61 -11.44 8.32
N PHE A 35 -0.70 -12.11 7.63
CA PHE A 35 -0.06 -11.56 6.45
C PHE A 35 -0.46 -12.38 5.23
N PHE A 36 -0.97 -11.72 4.21
CA PHE A 36 -1.10 -12.28 2.87
C PHE A 36 0.13 -11.86 2.10
N VAL A 37 0.90 -12.82 1.64
CA VAL A 37 2.16 -12.56 0.93
C VAL A 37 2.07 -13.17 -0.46
N LEU A 38 2.38 -12.38 -1.47
CA LEU A 38 2.56 -12.81 -2.84
C LEU A 38 4.04 -12.76 -3.17
N SER A 39 4.64 -13.90 -3.49
CA SER A 39 6.07 -14.02 -3.81
C SER A 39 6.29 -15.01 -4.94
N GLN A 40 7.43 -14.91 -5.61
CA GLN A 40 7.86 -15.87 -6.62
C GLN A 40 8.44 -17.14 -6.00
N GLU A 41 8.98 -17.03 -4.79
CA GLU A 41 9.61 -18.13 -4.06
C GLU A 41 8.77 -18.54 -2.85
N ARG A 42 8.95 -19.78 -2.42
CA ARG A 42 8.38 -20.25 -1.16
C ARG A 42 9.11 -19.59 0.01
N PRO A 43 8.39 -19.19 1.07
CA PRO A 43 9.03 -18.69 2.28
C PRO A 43 9.83 -19.78 2.98
N ALA A 44 10.90 -19.39 3.67
CA ALA A 44 11.62 -20.23 4.58
C ALA A 44 10.74 -20.64 5.78
N GLU A 45 11.08 -21.72 6.44
CA GLU A 45 10.46 -22.09 7.72
C GLU A 45 10.67 -21.00 8.77
N SER A 46 9.70 -20.83 9.65
CA SER A 46 9.72 -19.78 10.66
C SER A 46 9.13 -20.29 11.97
N GLU A 47 9.82 -20.00 13.07
CA GLU A 47 9.27 -20.22 14.41
C GLU A 47 8.25 -19.14 14.81
N THR A 48 8.28 -18.01 14.12
CA THR A 48 7.41 -16.85 14.41
C THR A 48 6.06 -16.93 13.70
N PHE A 49 6.02 -17.58 12.53
CA PHE A 49 4.83 -17.65 11.69
C PHE A 49 4.36 -19.08 11.45
N THR A 50 3.04 -19.27 11.53
CA THR A 50 2.39 -20.43 10.90
C THR A 50 2.18 -20.10 9.43
N ILE A 51 2.78 -20.89 8.53
CA ILE A 51 2.82 -20.59 7.10
C ILE A 51 1.93 -21.56 6.33
N GLU A 52 1.00 -21.02 5.55
CA GLU A 52 0.22 -21.74 4.55
C GLU A 52 0.58 -21.23 3.16
N CYS A 53 0.97 -22.13 2.25
CA CYS A 53 1.32 -21.79 0.88
C CYS A 53 0.30 -22.35 -0.12
N ARG A 54 -0.11 -21.52 -1.07
CA ARG A 54 -0.95 -21.93 -2.19
C ARG A 54 -0.35 -21.39 -3.49
N SER A 55 -0.48 -22.15 -4.57
CA SER A 55 -0.16 -21.64 -5.90
C SER A 55 -1.14 -20.53 -6.27
N PHE A 56 -0.63 -19.41 -6.79
CA PHE A 56 -1.41 -18.28 -7.25
C PHE A 56 -1.04 -17.99 -8.71
N ALA A 57 -1.86 -18.49 -9.62
CA ALA A 57 -1.72 -18.30 -11.07
C ALA A 57 -3.10 -17.97 -11.68
N PRO A 58 -3.64 -16.78 -11.46
CA PRO A 58 -4.94 -16.41 -11.99
C PRO A 58 -4.89 -16.29 -13.52
N GLU A 59 -5.81 -16.97 -14.19
CA GLU A 59 -6.02 -16.81 -15.64
C GLU A 59 -6.85 -15.54 -15.86
N LEU A 60 -6.19 -14.44 -16.21
CA LEU A 60 -6.86 -13.19 -16.54
C LEU A 60 -7.14 -13.10 -18.04
N ARG A 61 -8.34 -12.63 -18.40
CA ARG A 61 -8.77 -12.45 -19.79
C ARG A 61 -9.12 -10.99 -20.03
N THR A 62 -8.84 -10.51 -21.23
CA THR A 62 -9.26 -9.17 -21.66
C THR A 62 -10.79 -9.03 -21.55
N GLY A 63 -11.23 -7.91 -20.96
CA GLY A 63 -12.65 -7.65 -20.72
C GLY A 63 -13.22 -8.31 -19.45
N GLN A 64 -12.42 -9.07 -18.71
CA GLN A 64 -12.84 -9.62 -17.42
C GLN A 64 -12.94 -8.54 -16.36
N SER A 65 -14.08 -8.51 -15.64
CA SER A 65 -14.25 -7.64 -14.47
C SER A 65 -13.79 -8.36 -13.20
N LEU A 66 -13.05 -7.64 -12.36
CA LEU A 66 -12.53 -8.13 -11.08
C LEU A 66 -12.88 -7.14 -9.97
N CYS A 67 -13.17 -7.65 -8.79
CA CYS A 67 -13.25 -6.85 -7.57
C CYS A 67 -11.94 -7.00 -6.81
N PHE A 68 -11.41 -5.88 -6.32
CA PHE A 68 -10.22 -5.89 -5.47
C PHE A 68 -10.32 -4.88 -4.33
N ASN A 69 -9.56 -5.10 -3.29
CA ASN A 69 -9.36 -4.15 -2.21
C ASN A 69 -7.87 -3.81 -2.18
N LEU A 70 -7.55 -2.52 -2.31
CA LEU A 70 -6.18 -2.02 -2.37
C LEU A 70 -5.89 -1.11 -1.18
N ARG A 71 -4.80 -1.41 -0.47
CA ARG A 71 -4.18 -0.45 0.43
C ARG A 71 -2.89 0.03 -0.19
N ALA A 72 -2.83 1.30 -0.55
CA ALA A 72 -1.70 1.91 -1.23
C ALA A 72 -1.20 3.16 -0.51
N ASN A 73 0.03 3.54 -0.81
CA ASN A 73 0.60 4.83 -0.47
C ASN A 73 0.75 5.65 -1.77
N PRO A 74 -0.26 6.44 -2.17
CA PRO A 74 -0.20 7.20 -3.40
C PRO A 74 0.79 8.35 -3.25
N THR A 75 1.79 8.38 -4.15
CA THR A 75 2.80 9.42 -4.15
C THR A 75 2.85 10.15 -5.48
N ILE A 76 3.20 11.43 -5.43
CA ILE A 76 3.53 12.26 -6.58
C ILE A 76 4.97 12.75 -6.50
N CYS A 77 5.60 12.98 -7.64
CA CYS A 77 6.92 13.58 -7.72
C CYS A 77 6.81 15.06 -8.08
N LYS A 78 7.30 15.94 -7.19
CA LYS A 78 7.40 17.40 -7.44
C LYS A 78 8.84 17.85 -7.20
N ALA A 79 9.44 18.52 -8.17
CA ALA A 79 10.83 19.00 -8.10
C ALA A 79 11.81 17.90 -7.65
N GLY A 80 11.68 16.68 -8.19
CA GLY A 80 12.53 15.53 -7.88
C GLY A 80 12.31 14.88 -6.50
N LYS A 81 11.32 15.35 -5.72
CA LYS A 81 10.98 14.79 -4.40
C LYS A 81 9.62 14.10 -4.42
N ARG A 82 9.53 12.98 -3.71
CA ARG A 82 8.25 12.29 -3.49
C ARG A 82 7.45 12.98 -2.41
N HIS A 83 6.19 13.23 -2.70
CA HIS A 83 5.22 13.82 -1.78
C HIS A 83 4.01 12.89 -1.67
N ASP A 84 3.38 12.90 -0.51
CA ASP A 84 2.10 12.26 -0.28
C ASP A 84 1.03 12.98 -1.11
N LEU A 85 0.35 12.24 -1.99
CA LEU A 85 -0.66 12.76 -2.89
C LEU A 85 -1.84 13.38 -2.14
N LEU A 86 -2.32 12.72 -1.09
CA LEU A 86 -3.52 13.16 -0.36
C LEU A 86 -3.23 14.40 0.49
N MET A 87 -2.03 14.50 1.03
CA MET A 87 -1.57 15.71 1.71
C MET A 87 -1.41 16.88 0.74
N GLU A 88 -0.94 16.62 -0.47
CA GLU A 88 -0.83 17.65 -1.49
C GLU A 88 -2.22 18.12 -1.96
N ALA A 89 -3.15 17.20 -2.19
CA ALA A 89 -4.54 17.53 -2.50
C ALA A 89 -5.17 18.39 -1.40
N LYS A 90 -4.95 18.06 -0.13
CA LYS A 90 -5.39 18.87 1.00
C LYS A 90 -4.79 20.28 0.98
N ARG A 91 -3.52 20.43 0.62
CA ARG A 91 -2.85 21.74 0.51
C ARG A 91 -3.48 22.63 -0.56
N GLN A 92 -3.87 22.04 -1.69
CA GLN A 92 -4.44 22.79 -2.82
C GLN A 92 -5.74 23.51 -2.47
N VAL A 93 -6.55 22.91 -1.57
CA VAL A 93 -7.84 23.50 -1.15
C VAL A 93 -7.77 24.19 0.21
N ARG A 94 -6.57 24.37 0.76
CA ARG A 94 -6.38 25.01 2.07
C ARG A 94 -6.88 26.45 2.04
N GLY A 95 -7.81 26.78 2.95
CA GLY A 95 -8.46 28.08 3.05
C GLY A 95 -9.60 28.31 2.04
N GLN A 96 -9.89 27.35 1.17
CA GLN A 96 -11.00 27.39 0.22
C GLN A 96 -12.08 26.35 0.51
N ALA A 97 -11.72 25.26 1.17
CA ALA A 97 -12.61 24.17 1.55
C ALA A 97 -12.32 23.69 2.98
N GLU A 98 -13.33 23.16 3.64
CA GLU A 98 -13.23 22.60 4.98
C GLU A 98 -13.96 21.25 5.09
N GLY A 99 -13.55 20.44 6.07
CA GLY A 99 -14.25 19.24 6.45
C GLY A 99 -14.48 18.25 5.30
N ARG A 100 -15.76 18.04 4.95
CA ARG A 100 -16.17 17.07 3.93
C ARG A 100 -15.64 17.39 2.54
N ASP A 101 -15.56 18.66 2.18
CA ASP A 101 -15.11 19.06 0.84
C ASP A 101 -13.63 18.80 0.62
N VAL A 102 -12.81 18.95 1.68
CA VAL A 102 -11.40 18.55 1.65
C VAL A 102 -11.28 17.06 1.41
N TRP A 103 -12.11 16.26 2.09
CA TRP A 103 -12.09 14.80 1.93
C TRP A 103 -12.51 14.38 0.51
N LEU A 104 -13.54 14.98 -0.05
CA LEU A 104 -13.96 14.74 -1.44
C LEU A 104 -12.84 15.05 -2.44
N HIS A 105 -12.11 16.14 -2.22
CA HIS A 105 -10.97 16.49 -3.07
C HIS A 105 -9.82 15.46 -2.94
N GLN A 106 -9.54 14.98 -1.74
CA GLN A 106 -8.56 13.92 -1.52
C GLN A 106 -8.98 12.59 -2.16
N GLN A 107 -10.27 12.22 -2.05
CA GLN A 107 -10.82 11.03 -2.71
C GLN A 107 -10.65 11.11 -4.22
N GLN A 108 -10.99 12.25 -4.83
CA GLN A 108 -10.84 12.45 -6.28
C GLN A 108 -9.36 12.30 -6.69
N ALA A 109 -8.44 12.90 -5.97
CA ALA A 109 -7.01 12.77 -6.25
C ALA A 109 -6.54 11.30 -6.19
N ALA A 110 -7.06 10.53 -5.23
CA ALA A 110 -6.75 9.10 -5.11
C ALA A 110 -7.31 8.29 -6.29
N LEU A 111 -8.53 8.58 -6.73
CA LEU A 111 -9.17 7.95 -7.89
C LEU A 111 -8.42 8.26 -9.19
N ASP A 112 -8.03 9.50 -9.40
CA ASP A 112 -7.25 9.92 -10.57
C ASP A 112 -5.88 9.24 -10.60
N TRP A 113 -5.24 9.12 -9.44
CA TRP A 113 -3.99 8.38 -9.31
C TRP A 113 -4.17 6.91 -9.66
N LEU A 114 -5.22 6.26 -9.16
CA LEU A 114 -5.49 4.86 -9.43
C LEU A 114 -5.87 4.62 -10.91
N ALA A 115 -6.63 5.53 -11.51
CA ALA A 115 -6.94 5.48 -12.93
C ALA A 115 -5.68 5.56 -13.80
N ALA A 116 -4.74 6.46 -13.45
CA ALA A 116 -3.45 6.55 -14.13
C ALA A 116 -2.55 5.31 -13.91
N GLN A 117 -2.69 4.59 -12.78
CA GLN A 117 -2.07 3.27 -12.64
C GLN A 117 -2.74 2.24 -13.56
N GLY A 118 -4.07 2.29 -13.68
CA GLY A 118 -4.84 1.44 -14.57
C GLY A 118 -4.40 1.55 -16.02
N GLU A 119 -4.28 2.75 -16.54
CA GLU A 119 -3.79 3.02 -17.91
C GLU A 119 -2.41 2.38 -18.17
N ARG A 120 -1.50 2.46 -17.20
CA ARG A 120 -0.15 1.88 -17.29
C ARG A 120 -0.12 0.36 -17.14
N SER A 121 -1.09 -0.20 -16.43
CA SER A 121 -1.14 -1.63 -16.06
C SER A 121 -2.20 -2.42 -16.82
N GLY A 122 -2.97 -1.77 -17.69
CA GLY A 122 -3.93 -2.42 -18.57
C GLY A 122 -5.28 -2.75 -17.89
N PHE A 123 -5.72 -1.93 -16.94
CA PHE A 123 -7.07 -2.06 -16.38
C PHE A 123 -7.81 -0.71 -16.35
N THR A 124 -9.13 -0.78 -16.36
CA THR A 124 -10.02 0.39 -16.26
C THR A 124 -10.87 0.28 -15.00
N LEU A 125 -11.02 1.40 -14.29
CA LEU A 125 -11.90 1.48 -13.12
C LEU A 125 -13.37 1.53 -13.60
N LEU A 126 -14.21 0.67 -13.03
CA LEU A 126 -15.65 0.67 -13.29
C LEU A 126 -16.40 1.33 -12.14
N ASP A 127 -16.26 0.79 -10.94
CA ASP A 127 -16.85 1.31 -9.72
C ASP A 127 -15.79 1.29 -8.61
N THR A 128 -15.52 2.44 -8.01
CA THR A 128 -14.41 2.59 -7.08
C THR A 128 -14.77 3.54 -5.96
N SER A 129 -14.49 3.15 -4.73
CA SER A 129 -14.62 3.99 -3.55
C SER A 129 -13.30 4.09 -2.80
N VAL A 130 -13.11 5.20 -2.10
CA VAL A 130 -11.97 5.42 -1.20
C VAL A 130 -12.51 5.56 0.21
N ASP A 131 -12.25 4.55 1.05
CA ASP A 131 -12.93 4.44 2.35
C ASP A 131 -12.19 5.14 3.49
N ALA A 132 -10.85 5.17 3.45
CA ALA A 132 -10.08 5.71 4.57
C ALA A 132 -8.72 6.26 4.14
N TYR A 133 -8.29 7.28 4.87
CA TYR A 133 -6.93 7.80 4.86
C TYR A 133 -6.33 7.73 6.26
N ARG A 134 -5.21 7.05 6.40
CA ARG A 134 -4.49 6.94 7.67
C ARG A 134 -3.04 7.32 7.48
N GLN A 135 -2.55 8.28 8.24
CA GLN A 135 -1.12 8.60 8.29
C GLN A 135 -0.43 7.69 9.31
N GLN A 136 0.67 7.06 8.90
CA GLN A 136 1.55 6.31 9.78
C GLN A 136 2.93 6.96 9.80
N GLN A 137 3.43 7.24 11.00
CA GLN A 137 4.78 7.77 11.19
C GLN A 137 5.72 6.61 11.53
N LEU A 138 6.69 6.33 10.66
CA LEU A 138 7.75 5.38 10.93
C LEU A 138 9.01 6.14 11.37
N ARG A 139 9.50 5.85 12.57
CA ARG A 139 10.81 6.33 13.03
C ARG A 139 11.87 5.29 12.69
N ARG A 140 12.85 5.66 11.90
CA ARG A 140 14.10 4.91 11.79
C ARG A 140 14.94 5.20 13.03
N GLU A 141 15.51 4.18 13.65
CA GLU A 141 16.27 4.30 14.91
C GLU A 141 17.50 5.22 14.81
N ASN A 142 18.01 5.51 13.60
CA ASN A 142 19.20 6.33 13.37
C ASN A 142 19.00 7.52 12.42
N SER A 143 17.79 7.92 12.12
CA SER A 143 17.56 9.11 11.32
C SER A 143 16.58 10.06 12.01
N ARG A 144 16.94 11.33 12.07
CA ARG A 144 16.05 12.42 12.50
C ARG A 144 14.92 12.69 11.49
N GLN A 145 14.82 11.91 10.42
CA GLN A 145 13.79 12.07 9.41
C GLN A 145 12.60 11.15 9.72
N LEU A 146 11.46 11.76 9.94
CA LEU A 146 10.16 11.10 9.94
C LEU A 146 9.80 10.72 8.49
N ILE A 147 9.65 9.43 8.24
CA ILE A 147 9.05 8.97 6.98
C ILE A 147 7.56 8.83 7.24
N GLN A 148 6.76 9.62 6.54
CA GLN A 148 5.32 9.61 6.63
C GLN A 148 4.77 8.76 5.48
N PHE A 149 3.97 7.75 5.84
CA PHE A 149 3.22 6.92 4.88
C PHE A 149 1.73 7.17 5.07
N SER A 150 1.00 7.27 4.00
CA SER A 150 -0.45 7.34 3.94
C SER A 150 -1.05 6.04 3.44
#